data_8fbb2305a03a2e7b2f0a3890933b2d2e
#
_entry.id   8fbb2305a03a2e7b2f0a3890933b2d2e
#
_cell.length_a   1.000
_cell.length_b   1.000
_cell.length_c   1.000
_cell.angle_alpha   90.00
_cell.angle_beta   90.00
_cell.angle_gamma   90.00
#
_symmetry.space_group_name_H-M   'P 1'
#
loop_
_entity.id
_entity.type
_entity.pdbx_description
1 polymer ?
#
loop_
_entity_poly.entity_id
_entity_poly.type
_entity_poly.pdbx_seq_one_letter_code
_entity_poly.pdbx_strand_id
1 'polypeptide(L)'
;MKYIIFPFVFIALLLCSCNNSKTNQAQDSDMQTEMQDSLSANPSVSKITAEMAYEGVNNYCHKEYDWSVAEDNPDMMYIQMGEETVTEYQVVFRSYTGAFVYFYVDKTSGTTKMVEKVPNLGVEEESGTINLFDYLDKD
;
A
#
# COMPACT_ATOMS: atom_id res chain seq x y z
N MET A 1 32.78 -26.05 17.34
CA MET A 1 33.51 -25.27 16.36
C MET A 1 33.40 -25.95 15.02
N LYS A 2 32.53 -25.48 14.15
CA LYS A 2 32.49 -25.85 12.73
C LYS A 2 32.07 -24.61 11.94
N TYR A 3 33.06 -23.96 11.35
CA TYR A 3 32.88 -22.84 10.44
C TYR A 3 32.52 -23.40 9.07
N ILE A 4 31.35 -23.03 8.53
CA ILE A 4 31.00 -23.30 7.15
C ILE A 4 31.26 -22.01 6.37
N ILE A 5 32.32 -22.07 5.58
CA ILE A 5 32.73 -21.02 4.65
C ILE A 5 31.94 -21.23 3.36
N PHE A 6 31.08 -20.29 2.98
CA PHE A 6 30.44 -20.27 1.67
C PHE A 6 31.30 -19.44 0.72
N PRO A 7 31.68 -19.97 -0.44
CA PRO A 7 32.41 -19.20 -1.43
C PRO A 7 31.48 -18.30 -2.23
N PHE A 8 31.87 -17.04 -2.31
CA PHE A 8 31.34 -16.04 -3.23
C PHE A 8 31.63 -16.46 -4.68
N VAL A 9 30.60 -16.65 -5.48
CA VAL A 9 30.74 -16.73 -6.94
C VAL A 9 30.32 -15.39 -7.52
N PHE A 10 31.31 -14.61 -7.92
CA PHE A 10 31.17 -13.44 -8.77
C PHE A 10 30.90 -13.90 -10.21
N ILE A 11 29.76 -13.55 -10.76
CA ILE A 11 29.52 -13.62 -12.19
C ILE A 11 29.35 -12.19 -12.70
N ALA A 12 30.41 -11.73 -13.35
CA ALA A 12 30.42 -10.54 -14.18
C ALA A 12 30.07 -10.95 -15.62
N LEU A 13 29.09 -10.33 -16.22
CA LEU A 13 28.83 -10.35 -17.68
C LEU A 13 28.31 -8.97 -18.07
N LEU A 14 29.20 -8.16 -18.55
CA LEU A 14 29.50 -7.81 -19.94
C LEU A 14 28.36 -7.13 -20.71
N LEU A 15 28.63 -5.87 -20.93
CA LEU A 15 28.12 -4.87 -21.83
C LEU A 15 27.84 -5.38 -23.26
N CYS A 16 26.71 -5.00 -23.83
CA CYS A 16 26.60 -4.79 -25.26
C CYS A 16 26.02 -3.41 -25.54
N SER A 17 26.93 -2.55 -25.92
CA SER A 17 26.73 -1.27 -26.56
C SER A 17 26.34 -1.49 -28.02
N CYS A 18 25.28 -0.91 -28.50
CA CYS A 18 25.15 -0.57 -29.92
C CYS A 18 24.60 0.83 -30.07
N ASN A 19 25.56 1.66 -30.42
CA ASN A 19 25.42 3.00 -30.94
C ASN A 19 24.95 2.94 -32.40
N ASN A 20 23.96 3.74 -32.78
CA ASN A 20 23.93 4.25 -34.13
C ASN A 20 23.26 5.63 -34.21
N SER A 21 24.12 6.60 -34.40
CA SER A 21 23.80 7.96 -34.81
C SER A 21 23.38 8.01 -36.26
N LYS A 22 22.39 8.82 -36.61
CA LYS A 22 22.48 9.75 -37.74
C LYS A 22 21.42 10.85 -37.68
N THR A 23 21.94 12.03 -37.60
CA THR A 23 21.48 13.38 -37.90
C THR A 23 20.77 13.51 -39.26
N ASN A 24 19.70 14.34 -39.30
CA ASN A 24 19.48 15.52 -40.17
C ASN A 24 18.05 16.03 -39.96
N GLN A 25 17.94 17.16 -39.45
CA GLN A 25 17.68 18.53 -39.87
C GLN A 25 16.46 18.71 -40.85
N ALA A 26 15.57 19.53 -40.35
CA ALA A 26 14.91 20.69 -40.95
C ALA A 26 13.43 20.53 -41.37
N GLN A 27 12.68 21.36 -40.74
CA GLN A 27 11.78 22.40 -41.26
C GLN A 27 10.30 22.00 -41.48
N ASP A 28 9.51 22.61 -40.59
CA ASP A 28 8.41 23.56 -40.84
C ASP A 28 7.04 23.02 -41.32
N SER A 29 6.07 23.66 -40.69
CA SER A 29 4.68 23.93 -41.12
C SER A 29 3.57 23.02 -40.60
N ASP A 30 2.87 23.64 -39.63
CA ASP A 30 1.42 23.80 -39.51
C ASP A 30 0.45 22.68 -39.91
N MET A 31 -0.48 22.57 -39.04
CA MET A 31 -1.90 22.32 -39.16
C MET A 31 -2.43 21.08 -38.44
N GLN A 32 -3.11 21.41 -37.35
CA GLN A 32 -4.43 20.94 -36.97
C GLN A 32 -4.93 19.65 -37.64
N THR A 33 -5.30 18.71 -36.85
CA THR A 33 -6.67 18.20 -36.87
C THR A 33 -6.81 17.05 -35.86
N GLU A 34 -7.67 17.31 -34.89
CA GLU A 34 -8.74 16.48 -34.39
C GLU A 34 -8.47 14.98 -34.11
N MET A 35 -8.78 14.71 -32.87
CA MET A 35 -9.66 13.64 -32.41
C MET A 35 -9.59 12.33 -33.16
N GLN A 36 -9.07 11.35 -32.50
CA GLN A 36 -9.80 10.09 -32.46
C GLN A 36 -9.57 9.40 -31.12
N ASP A 37 -10.55 9.64 -30.31
CA ASP A 37 -11.14 8.80 -29.30
C ASP A 37 -10.93 7.32 -29.66
N SER A 38 -10.04 6.68 -28.95
CA SER A 38 -10.00 5.23 -28.84
C SER A 38 -10.23 4.90 -27.40
N LEU A 39 -11.51 4.88 -27.06
CA LEU A 39 -12.06 4.18 -25.91
C LEU A 39 -11.61 2.71 -25.95
N SER A 40 -10.42 2.46 -25.46
CA SER A 40 -10.10 1.17 -24.91
C SER A 40 -10.50 1.25 -23.44
N ALA A 41 -11.73 0.88 -23.18
CA ALA A 41 -12.21 0.63 -21.84
C ALA A 41 -11.46 -0.59 -21.30
N ASN A 42 -10.24 -0.35 -20.83
CA ASN A 42 -9.68 -1.16 -19.77
C ASN A 42 -10.55 -0.87 -18.54
N PRO A 43 -11.09 -1.87 -17.85
CA PRO A 43 -11.64 -1.63 -16.53
C PRO A 43 -10.49 -1.03 -15.72
N SER A 44 -10.60 0.26 -15.42
CA SER A 44 -9.68 0.92 -14.52
C SER A 44 -9.78 0.17 -13.20
N VAL A 45 -8.80 -0.66 -12.91
CA VAL A 45 -8.56 -1.13 -11.55
C VAL A 45 -8.37 0.16 -10.76
N SER A 46 -9.39 0.56 -10.03
CA SER A 46 -9.34 1.77 -9.21
C SER A 46 -8.26 1.53 -8.17
N LYS A 47 -7.12 2.19 -8.39
CA LYS A 47 -6.00 2.09 -7.46
C LYS A 47 -6.44 2.66 -6.14
N ILE A 48 -6.29 1.90 -5.07
CA ILE A 48 -6.60 2.34 -3.71
C ILE A 48 -5.73 3.54 -3.37
N THR A 49 -6.35 4.59 -2.86
CA THR A 49 -5.65 5.78 -2.36
C THR A 49 -5.39 5.66 -0.85
N ALA A 50 -4.54 6.52 -0.32
CA ALA A 50 -4.27 6.58 1.12
C ALA A 50 -5.54 6.93 1.92
N GLU A 51 -6.40 7.81 1.37
CA GLU A 51 -7.68 8.17 1.97
C GLU A 51 -8.61 6.96 2.03
N MET A 52 -8.75 6.22 0.94
CA MET A 52 -9.55 4.99 0.92
C MET A 52 -9.04 3.95 1.93
N ALA A 53 -7.70 3.81 2.03
CA ALA A 53 -7.11 2.89 2.99
C ALA A 53 -7.43 3.30 4.44
N TYR A 54 -7.30 4.58 4.75
CA TYR A 54 -7.67 5.11 6.07
C TYR A 54 -9.15 4.96 6.36
N GLU A 55 -10.03 5.37 5.45
CA GLU A 55 -11.49 5.31 5.59
C GLU A 55 -11.99 3.88 5.80
N GLY A 56 -11.56 2.94 4.96
CA GLY A 56 -11.98 1.55 5.10
C GLY A 56 -11.54 0.92 6.41
N VAL A 57 -10.31 1.18 6.86
CA VAL A 57 -9.83 0.70 8.16
C VAL A 57 -10.55 1.41 9.31
N ASN A 58 -10.81 2.72 9.20
CA ASN A 58 -11.55 3.47 10.20
C ASN A 58 -12.97 2.90 10.37
N ASN A 59 -13.68 2.66 9.27
CA ASN A 59 -15.02 2.09 9.30
C ASN A 59 -15.03 0.65 9.86
N TYR A 60 -14.03 -0.16 9.49
CA TYR A 60 -13.82 -1.47 10.11
C TYR A 60 -13.67 -1.36 11.63
N CYS A 61 -12.75 -0.52 12.11
CA CYS A 61 -12.48 -0.39 13.52
C CYS A 61 -13.69 0.14 14.31
N HIS A 62 -14.45 1.09 13.75
CA HIS A 62 -15.68 1.58 14.39
C HIS A 62 -16.78 0.54 14.46
N LYS A 63 -16.80 -0.41 13.54
CA LYS A 63 -17.76 -1.51 13.54
C LYS A 63 -17.39 -2.64 14.51
N GLU A 64 -16.09 -2.96 14.61
CA GLU A 64 -15.62 -4.17 15.30
C GLU A 64 -15.18 -3.91 16.75
N TYR A 65 -14.90 -2.65 17.12
CA TYR A 65 -14.42 -2.28 18.45
C TYR A 65 -15.40 -1.33 19.17
N ASP A 66 -15.46 -1.45 20.50
CA ASP A 66 -16.24 -0.55 21.33
C ASP A 66 -15.48 0.76 21.57
N TRP A 67 -16.00 1.85 21.03
CA TRP A 67 -15.42 3.20 21.12
C TRP A 67 -15.92 4.02 22.30
N SER A 68 -16.84 3.51 23.11
CA SER A 68 -17.38 4.23 24.27
C SER A 68 -16.29 4.67 25.26
N VAL A 69 -15.20 3.88 25.35
CA VAL A 69 -14.05 4.21 26.21
C VAL A 69 -13.28 5.43 25.70
N ALA A 70 -13.32 5.70 24.40
CA ALA A 70 -12.62 6.82 23.76
C ALA A 70 -13.41 8.15 23.88
N GLU A 71 -14.70 8.11 24.17
CA GLU A 71 -15.52 9.32 24.34
C GLU A 71 -14.97 10.23 25.44
N ASP A 72 -14.54 9.65 26.57
CA ASP A 72 -13.97 10.38 27.69
C ASP A 72 -12.44 10.57 27.58
N ASN A 73 -11.76 9.72 26.82
CA ASN A 73 -10.31 9.69 26.69
C ASN A 73 -9.86 9.39 25.24
N PRO A 74 -9.92 10.36 24.33
CA PRO A 74 -9.65 10.15 22.91
C PRO A 74 -8.22 9.70 22.60
N ASP A 75 -7.26 9.96 23.51
CA ASP A 75 -5.86 9.52 23.35
C ASP A 75 -5.66 8.01 23.63
N MET A 76 -6.65 7.34 24.21
CA MET A 76 -6.56 5.91 24.52
C MET A 76 -6.79 5.01 23.29
N MET A 77 -7.65 5.45 22.38
CA MET A 77 -7.93 4.75 21.13
C MET A 77 -7.81 5.74 19.98
N TYR A 78 -7.10 5.34 18.94
CA TYR A 78 -6.96 6.18 17.76
C TYR A 78 -6.56 5.36 16.54
N ILE A 79 -6.81 5.93 15.38
CA ILE A 79 -6.39 5.40 14.08
C ILE A 79 -5.51 6.46 13.43
N GLN A 80 -4.42 6.03 12.83
CA GLN A 80 -3.50 6.91 12.11
C GLN A 80 -2.88 6.20 10.91
N MET A 81 -2.48 6.98 9.93
CA MET A 81 -1.65 6.46 8.85
C MET A 81 -0.26 6.12 9.40
N GLY A 82 0.27 4.99 8.96
CA GLY A 82 1.62 4.54 9.24
C GLY A 82 2.52 4.68 8.01
N GLU A 83 3.36 3.69 7.77
CA GLU A 83 4.29 3.67 6.66
C GLU A 83 3.58 3.41 5.31
N GLU A 84 4.14 3.98 4.25
CA GLU A 84 3.75 3.69 2.88
C GLU A 84 4.89 2.99 2.15
N THR A 85 4.57 1.89 1.50
CA THR A 85 5.48 1.18 0.60
C THR A 85 5.03 1.33 -0.86
N VAL A 86 5.75 0.71 -1.78
CA VAL A 86 5.37 0.68 -3.20
C VAL A 86 4.03 -0.05 -3.40
N THR A 87 3.76 -1.09 -2.61
CA THR A 87 2.64 -2.01 -2.78
C THR A 87 1.53 -1.85 -1.74
N GLU A 88 1.82 -1.24 -0.59
CA GLU A 88 0.91 -1.22 0.55
C GLU A 88 0.85 0.14 1.24
N TYR A 89 -0.32 0.45 1.80
CA TYR A 89 -0.49 1.44 2.85
C TYR A 89 -0.55 0.75 4.20
N GLN A 90 0.10 1.31 5.19
CA GLN A 90 -0.08 0.89 6.57
C GLN A 90 -1.01 1.86 7.28
N VAL A 91 -2.03 1.32 7.96
CA VAL A 91 -2.88 2.06 8.90
C VAL A 91 -2.73 1.40 10.26
N VAL A 92 -2.60 2.21 11.30
CA VAL A 92 -2.35 1.71 12.66
C VAL A 92 -3.51 2.08 13.56
N PHE A 93 -4.12 1.09 14.18
CA PHE A 93 -5.12 1.26 15.22
C PHE A 93 -4.50 0.95 16.60
N ARG A 94 -4.66 1.85 17.55
CA ARG A 94 -4.34 1.63 18.96
C ARG A 94 -5.63 1.34 19.72
N SER A 95 -5.71 0.17 20.33
CA SER A 95 -6.85 -0.22 21.16
C SER A 95 -6.73 0.36 22.59
N TYR A 96 -7.84 0.38 23.30
CA TYR A 96 -7.87 0.85 24.71
C TYR A 96 -6.99 0.00 25.63
N THR A 97 -6.72 -1.26 25.30
CA THR A 97 -5.81 -2.13 26.06
C THR A 97 -4.34 -1.82 25.83
N GLY A 98 -4.03 -0.93 24.88
CA GLY A 98 -2.68 -0.58 24.48
C GLY A 98 -2.06 -1.53 23.46
N ALA A 99 -2.82 -2.47 22.92
CA ALA A 99 -2.40 -3.24 21.77
C ALA A 99 -2.50 -2.37 20.50
N PHE A 100 -1.63 -2.64 19.54
CA PHE A 100 -1.63 -2.03 18.23
C PHE A 100 -2.03 -3.05 17.17
N VAL A 101 -2.97 -2.70 16.31
CA VAL A 101 -3.28 -3.49 15.12
C VAL A 101 -2.76 -2.73 13.90
N TYR A 102 -1.87 -3.35 13.17
CA TYR A 102 -1.30 -2.85 11.92
C TYR A 102 -2.06 -3.45 10.75
N PHE A 103 -2.69 -2.59 9.97
CA PHE A 103 -3.41 -2.95 8.75
C PHE A 103 -2.51 -2.67 7.56
N TYR A 104 -2.16 -3.69 6.79
CA TYR A 104 -1.39 -3.59 5.55
C TYR A 104 -2.33 -3.72 4.38
N VAL A 105 -2.67 -2.60 3.77
CA VAL A 105 -3.65 -2.49 2.67
C VAL A 105 -2.93 -2.59 1.34
N ASP A 106 -3.13 -3.66 0.59
CA ASP A 106 -2.60 -3.81 -0.77
C ASP A 106 -3.25 -2.79 -1.71
N LYS A 107 -2.42 -1.96 -2.36
CA LYS A 107 -2.83 -0.82 -3.20
C LYS A 107 -3.57 -1.22 -4.47
N THR A 108 -3.51 -2.48 -4.85
CA THR A 108 -4.12 -2.99 -6.08
C THR A 108 -5.41 -3.74 -5.79
N SER A 109 -5.40 -4.64 -4.82
CA SER A 109 -6.52 -5.54 -4.54
C SER A 109 -7.43 -5.09 -3.40
N GLY A 110 -6.96 -4.20 -2.51
CA GLY A 110 -7.65 -3.86 -1.27
C GLY A 110 -7.65 -4.97 -0.22
N THR A 111 -6.95 -6.07 -0.48
CA THR A 111 -6.73 -7.08 0.54
C THR A 111 -5.94 -6.47 1.69
N THR A 112 -6.47 -6.56 2.88
CA THR A 112 -5.90 -5.90 4.06
C THR A 112 -5.55 -6.95 5.10
N LYS A 113 -4.25 -7.15 5.31
CA LYS A 113 -3.70 -8.04 6.32
C LYS A 113 -3.62 -7.31 7.65
N MET A 114 -4.00 -7.99 8.75
CA MET A 114 -3.94 -7.45 10.10
C MET A 114 -2.88 -8.17 10.92
N VAL A 115 -2.04 -7.38 11.60
CA VAL A 115 -1.03 -7.89 12.55
C VAL A 115 -1.20 -7.19 13.88
N GLU A 116 -1.52 -7.95 14.91
CA GLU A 116 -1.62 -7.43 16.27
C GLU A 116 -0.26 -7.46 16.98
N LYS A 117 0.08 -6.36 17.64
CA LYS A 117 1.29 -6.23 18.47
C LYS A 117 0.94 -5.73 19.86
N VAL A 118 1.41 -6.48 20.85
CA VAL A 118 1.31 -6.08 22.26
C VAL A 118 2.71 -5.80 22.79
N PRO A 119 3.20 -4.55 22.73
CA PRO A 119 4.60 -4.21 23.00
C PRO A 119 5.09 -4.68 24.39
N ASN A 120 4.25 -4.50 25.41
CA ASN A 120 4.60 -4.85 26.77
C ASN A 120 4.76 -6.37 27.03
N LEU A 121 4.20 -7.19 26.13
CA LEU A 121 4.26 -8.65 26.22
C LEU A 121 5.19 -9.24 25.16
N GLY A 122 5.70 -8.41 24.23
CA GLY A 122 6.52 -8.89 23.11
C GLY A 122 5.76 -9.81 22.14
N VAL A 123 4.44 -9.70 22.10
CA VAL A 123 3.58 -10.52 21.23
C VAL A 123 3.41 -9.81 19.90
N GLU A 124 3.58 -10.54 18.82
CA GLU A 124 3.27 -10.12 17.45
C GLU A 124 2.68 -11.33 16.72
N GLU A 125 1.43 -11.20 16.24
CA GLU A 125 0.76 -12.28 15.52
C GLU A 125 -0.16 -11.72 14.41
N GLU A 126 -0.34 -12.50 13.36
CA GLU A 126 -1.33 -12.22 12.34
C GLU A 126 -2.72 -12.51 12.89
N SER A 127 -3.56 -11.48 12.96
CA SER A 127 -4.91 -11.57 13.55
C SER A 127 -6.01 -11.77 12.49
N GLY A 128 -5.70 -11.65 11.21
CA GLY A 128 -6.64 -11.94 10.12
C GLY A 128 -6.39 -11.14 8.85
N THR A 129 -7.35 -11.29 7.92
CA THR A 129 -7.36 -10.57 6.65
C THR A 129 -8.80 -10.14 6.33
N ILE A 130 -8.97 -8.92 5.84
CA ILE A 130 -10.26 -8.38 5.38
C ILE A 130 -10.14 -7.85 3.94
N ASN A 131 -11.28 -7.62 3.31
CA ASN A 131 -11.34 -6.87 2.06
C ASN A 131 -11.76 -5.44 2.38
N LEU A 132 -10.91 -4.46 2.04
CA LEU A 132 -11.14 -3.05 2.31
C LEU A 132 -12.48 -2.54 1.75
N PHE A 133 -12.85 -3.01 0.54
CA PHE A 133 -14.08 -2.58 -0.14
C PHE A 133 -15.37 -2.93 0.59
N ASP A 134 -15.35 -3.85 1.56
CA ASP A 134 -16.49 -4.19 2.38
C ASP A 134 -16.80 -3.12 3.44
N TYR A 135 -15.86 -2.18 3.62
CA TYR A 135 -15.89 -1.12 4.64
C TYR A 135 -15.79 0.31 4.05
N LEU A 136 -15.75 0.43 2.74
CA LEU A 136 -15.91 1.72 2.06
C LEU A 136 -17.39 1.98 1.81
N ASP A 137 -17.79 3.25 1.94
CA ASP A 137 -19.14 3.67 1.60
C ASP A 137 -19.40 3.39 0.11
N LYS A 138 -20.53 2.73 -0.17
CA LYS A 138 -20.97 2.48 -1.54
C LYS A 138 -21.77 3.69 -1.98
N ASP A 139 -21.15 4.54 -2.77
CA ASP A 139 -21.83 5.63 -3.48
C ASP A 139 -22.94 5.10 -4.41
#